data_8f85b9ad61a78057b16826136303d71e
#
_entry.id   8f85b9ad61a78057b16826136303d71e
#
_cell.length_a   1.000
_cell.length_b   1.000
_cell.length_c   1.000
_cell.angle_alpha   90.00
_cell.angle_beta   90.00
_cell.angle_gamma   90.00
#
_symmetry.space_group_name_H-M   'P 1'
#
loop_
_entity.id
_entity.type
_entity.pdbx_description
1 polymer ?
#
loop_
_entity_poly.entity_id
_entity_poly.type
_entity_poly.pdbx_seq_one_letter_code
_entity_poly.pdbx_strand_id
1 'polypeptide(L)'
;MSTLVTGGSGFTGAQVVRFLLEKGEKDLVVFDINPATTLLDDVKEQVEVVRGDLGNFSHVLNVVKASRPKVIYHLGGMLSAPSEADPPASFRANAMGTFHVLEAARLFDVPQVVFSSTLGTYGLDNRAEAIDDYTLQRPLLFYGATKVFGEHMGLFYRRKYGLDFRGIRYPSIVGPGVRTPGVVQYNSWVIEESIKGNPFAIWVEPETKCPLIYFKDAALAIIRLAEAPIADIKMVNYVIAGVTPVLSAQELAGIVKARVPAAQIEFKPNPETQKVVGNLMWPIDDGIARKEWGWKCEYDQERMVDDFINEMEAHPQRYA
;
A
#
# COMPACT_ATOMS: atom_id res chain seq x y z
N MET A 1 -2.27 25.64 -3.89
CA MET A 1 -1.64 24.71 -2.93
C MET A 1 -1.60 23.34 -3.58
N SER A 2 -0.44 22.72 -3.62
CA SER A 2 -0.22 21.45 -4.29
C SER A 2 -0.73 20.24 -3.51
N THR A 3 -0.62 19.06 -4.10
CA THR A 3 -0.77 17.76 -3.45
C THR A 3 0.57 17.02 -3.59
N LEU A 4 1.12 16.53 -2.48
CA LEU A 4 2.39 15.81 -2.44
C LEU A 4 2.14 14.31 -2.26
N VAL A 5 2.75 13.48 -3.12
CA VAL A 5 2.72 12.02 -3.02
C VAL A 5 4.14 11.50 -2.81
N THR A 6 4.47 11.05 -1.61
CA THR A 6 5.75 10.38 -1.37
C THR A 6 5.65 8.91 -1.75
N GLY A 7 6.69 8.35 -2.38
CA GLY A 7 6.60 7.04 -2.99
C GLY A 7 5.68 7.02 -4.23
N GLY A 8 5.47 8.19 -4.84
CA GLY A 8 4.53 8.35 -5.95
C GLY A 8 4.99 7.69 -7.25
N SER A 9 6.27 7.36 -7.39
CA SER A 9 6.78 6.58 -8.52
C SER A 9 6.66 5.06 -8.31
N GLY A 10 6.26 4.63 -7.10
CA GLY A 10 6.05 3.23 -6.76
C GLY A 10 4.70 2.70 -7.24
N PHE A 11 4.50 1.41 -7.09
CA PHE A 11 3.34 0.65 -7.53
C PHE A 11 1.99 1.29 -7.17
N THR A 12 1.69 1.44 -5.87
CA THR A 12 0.43 2.07 -5.42
C THR A 12 0.43 3.58 -5.62
N GLY A 13 1.60 4.23 -5.43
CA GLY A 13 1.73 5.68 -5.55
C GLY A 13 1.42 6.20 -6.95
N ALA A 14 1.89 5.52 -7.99
CA ALA A 14 1.61 5.88 -9.37
C ALA A 14 0.10 5.82 -9.70
N GLN A 15 -0.63 4.87 -9.11
CA GLN A 15 -2.08 4.79 -9.29
C GLN A 15 -2.81 5.90 -8.51
N VAL A 16 -2.33 6.26 -7.31
CA VAL A 16 -2.85 7.44 -6.57
C VAL A 16 -2.66 8.71 -7.41
N VAL A 17 -1.47 8.90 -8.01
CA VAL A 17 -1.19 10.04 -8.90
C VAL A 17 -2.18 10.11 -10.06
N ARG A 18 -2.45 8.98 -10.75
CA ARG A 18 -3.43 8.94 -11.85
C ARG A 18 -4.82 9.35 -11.41
N PHE A 19 -5.32 8.76 -10.34
CA PHE A 19 -6.66 9.08 -9.85
C PHE A 19 -6.80 10.54 -9.39
N LEU A 20 -5.74 11.13 -8.83
CA LEU A 20 -5.74 12.54 -8.49
C LEU A 20 -5.78 13.43 -9.74
N LEU A 21 -5.04 13.08 -10.80
CA LEU A 21 -5.11 13.76 -12.10
C LEU A 21 -6.50 13.64 -12.75
N GLU A 22 -7.08 12.43 -12.75
CA GLU A 22 -8.45 12.17 -13.25
C GLU A 22 -9.50 12.98 -12.47
N LYS A 23 -9.29 13.24 -11.18
CA LYS A 23 -10.12 14.12 -10.34
C LYS A 23 -9.87 15.60 -10.58
N GLY A 24 -8.92 15.96 -11.45
CA GLY A 24 -8.63 17.34 -11.84
C GLY A 24 -7.59 18.06 -10.95
N GLU A 25 -6.83 17.33 -10.12
CA GLU A 25 -5.68 17.92 -9.43
C GLU A 25 -4.63 18.33 -10.46
N LYS A 26 -4.17 19.59 -10.37
CA LYS A 26 -3.23 20.17 -11.35
C LYS A 26 -1.81 20.34 -10.81
N ASP A 27 -1.70 20.60 -9.51
CA ASP A 27 -0.43 20.88 -8.84
C ASP A 27 0.02 19.64 -8.05
N LEU A 28 0.36 18.57 -8.76
CA LEU A 28 0.82 17.31 -8.17
C LEU A 28 2.34 17.26 -8.13
N VAL A 29 2.88 16.96 -6.95
CA VAL A 29 4.31 16.73 -6.72
C VAL A 29 4.53 15.28 -6.27
N VAL A 30 5.37 14.58 -7.00
CA VAL A 30 5.83 13.21 -6.67
C VAL A 30 7.21 13.31 -6.04
N PHE A 31 7.37 12.74 -4.83
CA PHE A 31 8.67 12.67 -4.16
C PHE A 31 9.08 11.20 -4.00
N ASP A 32 10.18 10.82 -4.63
CA ASP A 32 10.65 9.45 -4.63
C ASP A 32 12.18 9.35 -4.67
N ILE A 33 12.74 8.27 -4.11
CA ILE A 33 14.17 8.00 -4.17
C ILE A 33 14.60 7.57 -5.57
N ASN A 34 13.71 6.89 -6.29
CA ASN A 34 13.91 6.45 -7.66
C ASN A 34 12.75 6.91 -8.56
N PRO A 35 12.82 8.13 -9.10
CA PRO A 35 11.76 8.68 -9.96
C PRO A 35 11.74 8.09 -11.37
N ALA A 36 12.79 7.38 -11.78
CA ALA A 36 12.88 6.75 -13.10
C ALA A 36 12.09 5.42 -13.09
N THR A 37 10.80 5.46 -13.44
CA THR A 37 9.92 4.30 -13.50
C THR A 37 8.98 4.42 -14.69
N THR A 38 8.71 3.29 -15.35
CA THR A 38 7.71 3.21 -16.42
C THR A 38 6.28 3.44 -15.91
N LEU A 39 6.08 3.26 -14.60
CA LEU A 39 4.75 3.39 -13.98
C LEU A 39 4.16 4.82 -14.06
N LEU A 40 4.97 5.85 -14.32
CA LEU A 40 4.49 7.23 -14.46
C LEU A 40 4.69 7.80 -15.87
N ASP A 41 5.25 7.05 -16.82
CA ASP A 41 5.64 7.60 -18.14
C ASP A 41 4.48 8.24 -18.91
N ASP A 42 3.27 7.72 -18.75
CA ASP A 42 2.06 8.25 -19.40
C ASP A 42 1.53 9.56 -18.79
N VAL A 43 1.95 9.91 -17.57
CA VAL A 43 1.47 11.10 -16.84
C VAL A 43 2.59 12.02 -16.35
N LYS A 44 3.86 11.67 -16.61
CA LYS A 44 5.03 12.40 -16.06
C LYS A 44 5.07 13.89 -16.43
N GLU A 45 4.55 14.27 -17.60
CA GLU A 45 4.49 15.66 -18.05
C GLU A 45 3.40 16.48 -17.32
N GLN A 46 2.53 15.81 -16.56
CA GLN A 46 1.43 16.43 -15.82
C GLN A 46 1.77 16.60 -14.32
N VAL A 47 2.93 16.12 -13.87
CA VAL A 47 3.35 16.14 -12.47
C VAL A 47 4.78 16.66 -12.33
N GLU A 48 5.07 17.30 -11.21
CA GLU A 48 6.45 17.62 -10.84
C GLU A 48 7.05 16.38 -10.12
N VAL A 49 8.16 15.85 -10.65
CA VAL A 49 8.85 14.72 -10.03
C VAL A 49 10.13 15.18 -9.37
N VAL A 50 10.18 15.05 -8.04
CA VAL A 50 11.32 15.46 -7.21
C VAL A 50 12.02 14.21 -6.67
N ARG A 51 13.30 14.04 -7.03
CA ARG A 51 14.12 12.98 -6.46
C ARG A 51 14.55 13.32 -5.04
N GLY A 52 14.33 12.39 -4.10
CA GLY A 52 14.81 12.55 -2.72
C GLY A 52 14.63 11.32 -1.86
N ASP A 53 15.32 11.32 -0.74
CA ASP A 53 15.33 10.25 0.25
C ASP A 53 14.54 10.68 1.49
N LEU A 54 13.53 9.91 1.88
CA LEU A 54 12.74 10.11 3.11
C LEU A 54 13.62 10.07 4.37
N GLY A 55 14.68 9.25 4.36
CA GLY A 55 15.66 9.18 5.44
C GLY A 55 16.50 10.44 5.60
N ASN A 56 16.49 11.34 4.62
CA ASN A 56 17.20 12.63 4.66
C ASN A 56 16.21 13.77 4.96
N PHE A 57 16.31 14.33 6.19
CA PHE A 57 15.38 15.38 6.62
C PHE A 57 15.41 16.62 5.72
N SER A 58 16.60 17.02 5.23
CA SER A 58 16.72 18.20 4.36
C SER A 58 16.00 18.00 3.03
N HIS A 59 16.01 16.78 2.46
CA HIS A 59 15.26 16.49 1.23
C HIS A 59 13.75 16.64 1.46
N VAL A 60 13.24 16.09 2.58
CA VAL A 60 11.82 16.19 2.94
C VAL A 60 11.40 17.62 3.23
N LEU A 61 12.22 18.36 4.02
CA LEU A 61 11.97 19.78 4.30
C LEU A 61 11.90 20.62 3.02
N ASN A 62 12.85 20.43 2.10
CA ASN A 62 12.94 21.21 0.88
C ASN A 62 11.72 20.98 -0.03
N VAL A 63 11.28 19.72 -0.23
CA VAL A 63 10.12 19.43 -1.07
C VAL A 63 8.83 19.96 -0.45
N VAL A 64 8.62 19.81 0.85
CA VAL A 64 7.42 20.34 1.52
C VAL A 64 7.39 21.86 1.53
N LYS A 65 8.55 22.51 1.79
CA LYS A 65 8.69 23.96 1.74
C LYS A 65 8.41 24.53 0.34
N ALA A 66 8.94 23.89 -0.69
CA ALA A 66 8.79 24.36 -2.08
C ALA A 66 7.36 24.17 -2.58
N SER A 67 6.78 22.99 -2.36
CA SER A 67 5.46 22.61 -2.88
C SER A 67 4.30 23.16 -2.06
N ARG A 68 4.46 23.41 -0.75
CA ARG A 68 3.41 23.87 0.18
C ARG A 68 2.10 23.10 0.02
N PRO A 69 2.12 21.78 0.25
CA PRO A 69 0.99 20.95 -0.07
C PRO A 69 -0.19 21.18 0.88
N LYS A 70 -1.42 21.06 0.35
CA LYS A 70 -2.64 20.98 1.14
C LYS A 70 -2.83 19.62 1.79
N VAL A 71 -2.24 18.58 1.18
CA VAL A 71 -2.25 17.20 1.66
C VAL A 71 -0.98 16.47 1.23
N ILE A 72 -0.45 15.62 2.12
CA ILE A 72 0.63 14.68 1.82
C ILE A 72 0.08 13.27 1.86
N TYR A 73 0.08 12.57 0.72
CA TYR A 73 -0.12 11.13 0.66
C TYR A 73 1.22 10.45 0.89
N HIS A 74 1.41 9.90 2.10
CA HIS A 74 2.68 9.29 2.50
C HIS A 74 2.65 7.78 2.27
N LEU A 75 3.07 7.35 1.06
CA LEU A 75 3.16 5.95 0.66
C LEU A 75 4.61 5.43 0.61
N GLY A 76 5.59 6.33 0.59
CA GLY A 76 7.01 5.98 0.49
C GLY A 76 7.50 5.14 1.67
N GLY A 77 8.34 4.15 1.37
CA GLY A 77 8.97 3.29 2.36
C GLY A 77 9.52 2.00 1.76
N MET A 78 10.32 1.28 2.55
CA MET A 78 10.81 -0.05 2.22
C MET A 78 9.76 -1.10 2.60
N LEU A 79 9.54 -2.09 1.74
CA LEU A 79 8.62 -3.21 1.99
C LEU A 79 9.23 -4.30 2.89
N SER A 80 8.46 -5.37 3.17
CA SER A 80 8.81 -6.41 4.14
C SER A 80 10.17 -7.07 3.87
N ALA A 81 10.37 -7.68 2.70
CA ALA A 81 11.60 -8.42 2.44
C ALA A 81 12.87 -7.54 2.45
N PRO A 82 12.94 -6.37 1.78
CA PRO A 82 14.09 -5.49 1.94
C PRO A 82 14.27 -4.94 3.36
N SER A 83 13.19 -4.78 4.14
CA SER A 83 13.29 -4.33 5.54
C SER A 83 13.91 -5.39 6.45
N GLU A 84 13.65 -6.67 6.21
CA GLU A 84 14.30 -7.76 6.93
C GLU A 84 15.77 -7.91 6.50
N ALA A 85 16.09 -7.65 5.24
CA ALA A 85 17.46 -7.74 4.73
C ALA A 85 18.35 -6.60 5.22
N ASP A 86 17.81 -5.38 5.38
CA ASP A 86 18.54 -4.20 5.88
C ASP A 86 17.68 -3.39 6.87
N PRO A 87 17.58 -3.84 8.14
CA PRO A 87 16.83 -3.14 9.18
C PRO A 87 17.28 -1.69 9.42
N PRO A 88 18.60 -1.35 9.42
CA PRO A 88 19.03 0.04 9.53
C PRO A 88 18.55 0.94 8.40
N ALA A 89 18.57 0.49 7.15
CA ALA A 89 18.02 1.26 6.02
C ALA A 89 16.51 1.40 6.14
N SER A 90 15.82 0.32 6.52
CA SER A 90 14.37 0.34 6.77
C SER A 90 13.99 1.30 7.89
N PHE A 91 14.73 1.33 9.00
CA PHE A 91 14.49 2.30 10.07
C PHE A 91 14.62 3.75 9.57
N ARG A 92 15.68 4.04 8.80
CA ARG A 92 15.87 5.37 8.22
C ARG A 92 14.74 5.76 7.26
N ALA A 93 14.38 4.86 6.33
CA ALA A 93 13.36 5.15 5.33
C ALA A 93 11.94 5.19 5.91
N ASN A 94 11.58 4.21 6.73
CA ASN A 94 10.20 4.05 7.23
C ASN A 94 9.94 4.83 8.50
N ALA A 95 10.72 4.59 9.57
CA ALA A 95 10.47 5.23 10.86
C ALA A 95 10.91 6.71 10.86
N MET A 96 12.18 6.96 10.55
CA MET A 96 12.70 8.33 10.49
C MET A 96 12.06 9.11 9.32
N GLY A 97 11.86 8.48 8.17
CA GLY A 97 11.19 9.11 7.03
C GLY A 97 9.77 9.57 7.36
N THR A 98 8.96 8.74 8.03
CA THR A 98 7.64 9.14 8.50
C THR A 98 7.73 10.30 9.51
N PHE A 99 8.66 10.23 10.47
CA PHE A 99 8.90 11.34 11.39
C PHE A 99 9.27 12.63 10.65
N HIS A 100 10.16 12.56 9.64
CA HIS A 100 10.55 13.72 8.83
C HIS A 100 9.37 14.34 8.09
N VAL A 101 8.48 13.51 7.51
CA VAL A 101 7.26 13.99 6.84
C VAL A 101 6.33 14.69 7.81
N LEU A 102 6.07 14.12 8.98
CA LEU A 102 5.22 14.70 10.01
C LEU A 102 5.80 16.02 10.56
N GLU A 103 7.12 16.06 10.80
CA GLU A 103 7.77 17.27 11.28
C GLU A 103 7.83 18.38 10.22
N ALA A 104 8.08 18.03 8.95
CA ALA A 104 8.00 18.99 7.85
C ALA A 104 6.56 19.51 7.68
N ALA A 105 5.56 18.63 7.78
CA ALA A 105 4.16 19.03 7.75
C ALA A 105 3.82 20.04 8.84
N ARG A 106 4.27 19.80 10.08
CA ARG A 106 4.11 20.72 11.21
C ARG A 106 4.80 22.05 10.98
N LEU A 107 6.07 22.04 10.49
CA LEU A 107 6.88 23.24 10.32
C LEU A 107 6.38 24.17 9.21
N PHE A 108 5.71 23.61 8.21
CA PHE A 108 5.20 24.37 7.07
C PHE A 108 3.66 24.45 7.01
N ASP A 109 2.99 24.17 8.15
CA ASP A 109 1.54 24.28 8.32
C ASP A 109 0.75 23.48 7.28
N VAL A 110 1.24 22.29 6.92
CA VAL A 110 0.50 21.38 6.03
C VAL A 110 -0.73 20.86 6.77
N PRO A 111 -1.94 21.05 6.23
CA PRO A 111 -3.17 20.72 6.96
C PRO A 111 -3.33 19.22 7.21
N GLN A 112 -2.91 18.35 6.27
CA GLN A 112 -3.26 16.93 6.30
C GLN A 112 -2.11 16.03 5.84
N VAL A 113 -1.94 14.89 6.54
CA VAL A 113 -1.07 13.78 6.13
C VAL A 113 -1.88 12.48 6.16
N VAL A 114 -1.91 11.75 5.04
CA VAL A 114 -2.56 10.44 4.95
C VAL A 114 -1.51 9.36 4.75
N PHE A 115 -1.48 8.39 5.65
CA PHE A 115 -0.40 7.42 5.81
C PHE A 115 -0.79 6.02 5.35
N SER A 116 0.05 5.43 4.51
CA SER A 116 -0.04 4.03 4.12
C SER A 116 0.59 3.13 5.19
N SER A 117 -0.23 2.53 6.04
CA SER A 117 0.14 1.47 6.95
C SER A 117 -0.18 0.09 6.35
N THR A 118 -0.21 -0.97 7.14
CA THR A 118 -0.27 -2.36 6.67
C THR A 118 -0.89 -3.29 7.70
N LEU A 119 -1.52 -4.38 7.26
CA LEU A 119 -1.86 -5.52 8.13
C LEU A 119 -0.62 -6.19 8.74
N GLY A 120 0.57 -5.98 8.19
CA GLY A 120 1.84 -6.44 8.78
C GLY A 120 2.15 -5.85 10.17
N THR A 121 1.35 -4.91 10.66
CA THR A 121 1.38 -4.43 12.06
C THR A 121 0.86 -5.45 13.07
N TYR A 122 0.16 -6.48 12.60
CA TYR A 122 -0.31 -7.63 13.38
C TYR A 122 0.57 -8.86 13.12
N GLY A 123 0.34 -9.95 13.86
CA GLY A 123 0.99 -11.23 13.58
C GLY A 123 1.25 -12.07 14.83
N LEU A 124 2.01 -11.58 15.80
CA LEU A 124 2.36 -12.37 16.98
C LEU A 124 1.20 -12.42 17.99
N ASP A 125 0.95 -13.65 18.50
CA ASP A 125 0.00 -13.88 19.61
C ASP A 125 -1.39 -13.27 19.40
N ASN A 126 -1.84 -13.14 18.16
CA ASN A 126 -3.19 -12.68 17.89
C ASN A 126 -4.18 -13.76 18.35
N ARG A 127 -5.10 -13.38 19.24
CA ARG A 127 -6.14 -14.25 19.80
C ARG A 127 -7.55 -13.83 19.40
N ALA A 128 -7.66 -12.79 18.57
CA ALA A 128 -8.95 -12.34 18.05
C ALA A 128 -9.48 -13.32 16.99
N GLU A 129 -10.78 -13.45 16.90
CA GLU A 129 -11.43 -14.21 15.81
C GLU A 129 -11.31 -13.50 14.47
N ALA A 130 -11.28 -12.16 14.50
CA ALA A 130 -11.00 -11.29 13.36
C ALA A 130 -10.10 -10.12 13.79
N ILE A 131 -9.35 -9.56 12.86
CA ILE A 131 -8.60 -8.31 13.07
C ILE A 131 -9.54 -7.15 12.84
N ASP A 132 -9.61 -6.26 13.83
CA ASP A 132 -10.29 -4.98 13.81
C ASP A 132 -9.34 -3.84 14.19
N ASP A 133 -9.86 -2.62 14.29
CA ASP A 133 -9.09 -1.43 14.65
C ASP A 133 -8.61 -1.41 16.11
N TYR A 134 -9.21 -2.22 16.99
CA TYR A 134 -8.84 -2.36 18.41
C TYR A 134 -7.91 -3.53 18.67
N THR A 135 -7.70 -4.39 17.70
CA THR A 135 -6.80 -5.54 17.83
C THR A 135 -5.38 -5.07 18.12
N LEU A 136 -4.75 -5.70 19.12
CA LEU A 136 -3.41 -5.33 19.57
C LEU A 136 -2.36 -5.57 18.47
N GLN A 137 -1.66 -4.51 18.09
CA GLN A 137 -0.59 -4.58 17.11
C GLN A 137 0.66 -5.23 17.72
N ARG A 138 1.03 -6.41 17.18
CA ARG A 138 2.22 -7.17 17.53
C ARG A 138 2.90 -7.65 16.26
N PRO A 139 3.66 -6.80 15.57
CA PRO A 139 4.25 -7.14 14.28
C PRO A 139 5.27 -8.27 14.41
N LEU A 140 5.23 -9.22 13.47
CA LEU A 140 6.22 -10.28 13.36
C LEU A 140 7.49 -9.78 12.66
N LEU A 141 7.34 -8.88 11.67
CA LEU A 141 8.41 -8.37 10.83
C LEU A 141 8.84 -6.97 11.27
N PHE A 142 10.12 -6.65 11.06
CA PHE A 142 10.67 -5.32 11.31
C PHE A 142 9.91 -4.22 10.55
N TYR A 143 9.53 -4.51 9.30
CA TYR A 143 8.65 -3.64 8.51
C TYR A 143 7.40 -3.22 9.28
N GLY A 144 6.67 -4.19 9.83
CA GLY A 144 5.47 -3.93 10.62
C GLY A 144 5.75 -3.04 11.84
N ALA A 145 6.86 -3.28 12.56
CA ALA A 145 7.26 -2.46 13.70
C ALA A 145 7.50 -0.99 13.29
N THR A 146 8.12 -0.75 12.13
CA THR A 146 8.31 0.62 11.62
C THR A 146 6.98 1.31 11.28
N LYS A 147 5.99 0.56 10.79
CA LYS A 147 4.65 1.09 10.49
C LYS A 147 3.85 1.39 11.76
N VAL A 148 3.93 0.54 12.79
CA VAL A 148 3.36 0.82 14.13
C VAL A 148 3.94 2.12 14.69
N PHE A 149 5.27 2.30 14.60
CA PHE A 149 5.91 3.55 15.01
C PHE A 149 5.31 4.76 14.27
N GLY A 150 5.15 4.68 12.93
CA GLY A 150 4.57 5.75 12.12
C GLY A 150 3.14 6.11 12.52
N GLU A 151 2.28 5.11 12.78
CA GLU A 151 0.92 5.33 13.27
C GLU A 151 0.89 6.06 14.62
N HIS A 152 1.72 5.62 15.57
CA HIS A 152 1.78 6.27 16.89
C HIS A 152 2.35 7.69 16.82
N MET A 153 3.34 7.94 15.97
CA MET A 153 3.83 9.30 15.73
C MET A 153 2.74 10.18 15.13
N GLY A 154 1.99 9.68 14.13
CA GLY A 154 0.87 10.40 13.54
C GLY A 154 -0.20 10.77 14.58
N LEU A 155 -0.60 9.83 15.45
CA LEU A 155 -1.50 10.09 16.58
C LEU A 155 -0.97 11.17 17.52
N PHE A 156 0.34 11.15 17.82
CA PHE A 156 0.98 12.17 18.64
C PHE A 156 0.88 13.55 17.99
N TYR A 157 1.22 13.68 16.69
CA TYR A 157 1.16 14.94 15.95
C TYR A 157 -0.29 15.47 15.83
N ARG A 158 -1.25 14.59 15.60
CA ARG A 158 -2.68 14.95 15.60
C ARG A 158 -3.12 15.52 16.94
N ARG A 159 -2.78 14.84 18.06
CA ARG A 159 -3.18 15.27 19.41
C ARG A 159 -2.47 16.54 19.86
N LYS A 160 -1.15 16.64 19.59
CA LYS A 160 -0.33 17.74 20.12
C LYS A 160 -0.35 18.99 19.27
N TYR A 161 -0.38 18.83 17.95
CA TYR A 161 -0.22 19.93 17.01
C TYR A 161 -1.46 20.19 16.14
N GLY A 162 -2.50 19.37 16.26
CA GLY A 162 -3.70 19.52 15.46
C GLY A 162 -3.57 19.10 13.99
N LEU A 163 -2.48 18.44 13.64
CA LEU A 163 -2.29 17.92 12.27
C LEU A 163 -3.37 16.89 11.94
N ASP A 164 -4.11 17.05 10.85
CA ASP A 164 -5.06 16.03 10.40
C ASP A 164 -4.32 14.82 9.84
N PHE A 165 -3.89 13.95 10.73
CA PHE A 165 -3.26 12.67 10.37
C PHE A 165 -4.32 11.58 10.27
N ARG A 166 -4.25 10.76 9.22
CA ARG A 166 -5.10 9.59 8.98
C ARG A 166 -4.25 8.45 8.41
N GLY A 167 -4.56 7.20 8.74
CA GLY A 167 -3.82 6.04 8.26
C GLY A 167 -4.72 4.90 7.81
N ILE A 168 -4.22 4.09 6.88
CA ILE A 168 -4.86 2.84 6.42
C ILE A 168 -3.91 1.67 6.61
N ARG A 169 -4.37 0.60 7.26
CA ARG A 169 -3.71 -0.69 7.34
C ARG A 169 -4.18 -1.57 6.20
N TYR A 170 -3.43 -1.54 5.12
CA TYR A 170 -3.76 -2.30 3.91
C TYR A 170 -3.55 -3.80 4.07
N PRO A 171 -4.45 -4.66 3.53
CA PRO A 171 -4.13 -6.03 3.19
C PRO A 171 -3.08 -6.10 2.07
N SER A 172 -2.75 -7.31 1.58
CA SER A 172 -1.84 -7.47 0.46
C SER A 172 -2.38 -6.76 -0.78
N ILE A 173 -1.67 -5.76 -1.30
CA ILE A 173 -2.08 -5.03 -2.50
C ILE A 173 -1.64 -5.83 -3.73
N VAL A 174 -2.61 -6.18 -4.58
CA VAL A 174 -2.43 -6.96 -5.82
C VAL A 174 -2.64 -6.06 -7.03
N GLY A 175 -1.76 -6.17 -8.01
CA GLY A 175 -1.88 -5.47 -9.30
C GLY A 175 -0.62 -5.66 -10.14
N PRO A 176 -0.63 -5.25 -11.42
CA PRO A 176 0.51 -5.38 -12.32
C PRO A 176 1.64 -4.41 -11.97
N GLY A 177 2.88 -4.83 -12.25
CA GLY A 177 4.06 -3.97 -12.07
C GLY A 177 4.67 -3.95 -10.67
N VAL A 178 4.30 -4.88 -9.79
CA VAL A 178 4.98 -5.06 -8.50
C VAL A 178 6.37 -5.64 -8.76
N ARG A 179 7.43 -4.87 -8.45
CA ARG A 179 8.83 -5.28 -8.65
C ARG A 179 9.56 -5.63 -7.36
N THR A 180 9.09 -5.15 -6.23
CA THR A 180 9.74 -5.39 -4.93
C THR A 180 9.33 -6.74 -4.35
N PRO A 181 10.27 -7.62 -4.01
CA PRO A 181 9.97 -8.88 -3.36
C PRO A 181 9.27 -8.69 -2.00
N GLY A 182 8.37 -9.60 -1.69
CA GLY A 182 7.67 -9.66 -0.41
C GLY A 182 7.03 -11.03 -0.20
N VAL A 183 6.69 -11.34 1.03
CA VAL A 183 6.20 -12.68 1.41
C VAL A 183 4.89 -13.06 0.73
N VAL A 184 4.07 -12.08 0.34
CA VAL A 184 2.74 -12.28 -0.27
C VAL A 184 2.68 -11.86 -1.76
N GLN A 185 3.79 -11.48 -2.38
CA GLN A 185 3.82 -11.02 -3.77
C GLN A 185 3.45 -12.10 -4.80
N TYR A 186 3.46 -13.37 -4.43
CA TYR A 186 2.97 -14.43 -5.31
C TYR A 186 1.56 -14.15 -5.85
N ASN A 187 0.73 -13.43 -5.10
CA ASN A 187 -0.63 -13.07 -5.50
C ASN A 187 -0.67 -12.17 -6.76
N SER A 188 0.28 -11.25 -6.90
CA SER A 188 0.41 -10.43 -8.12
C SER A 188 1.17 -11.18 -9.21
N TRP A 189 2.28 -11.81 -8.85
CA TRP A 189 3.19 -12.42 -9.82
C TRP A 189 2.60 -13.65 -10.50
N VAL A 190 1.74 -14.43 -9.82
CA VAL A 190 1.07 -15.57 -10.47
C VAL A 190 0.18 -15.12 -11.62
N ILE A 191 -0.47 -13.96 -11.51
CA ILE A 191 -1.29 -13.39 -12.59
C ILE A 191 -0.37 -12.84 -13.69
N GLU A 192 0.58 -11.99 -13.31
CA GLU A 192 1.49 -11.30 -14.23
C GLU A 192 2.32 -12.29 -15.07
N GLU A 193 2.94 -13.29 -14.44
CA GLU A 193 3.76 -14.28 -15.13
C GLU A 193 2.92 -15.22 -16.01
N SER A 194 1.71 -15.54 -15.59
CA SER A 194 0.76 -16.31 -16.43
C SER A 194 0.40 -15.56 -17.72
N ILE A 195 0.15 -14.26 -17.65
CA ILE A 195 -0.14 -13.41 -18.83
C ILE A 195 1.08 -13.34 -19.75
N LYS A 196 2.30 -13.28 -19.18
CA LYS A 196 3.56 -13.29 -19.95
C LYS A 196 3.91 -14.66 -20.55
N GLY A 197 3.16 -15.72 -20.20
CA GLY A 197 3.42 -17.09 -20.65
C GLY A 197 4.59 -17.78 -19.92
N ASN A 198 5.04 -17.23 -18.80
CA ASN A 198 6.09 -17.77 -17.98
C ASN A 198 5.55 -18.77 -16.95
N PRO A 199 6.26 -19.89 -16.68
CA PRO A 199 5.90 -20.77 -15.58
C PRO A 199 6.13 -20.08 -14.24
N PHE A 200 5.21 -20.30 -13.28
CA PHE A 200 5.29 -19.68 -11.96
C PHE A 200 5.07 -20.71 -10.84
N ALA A 201 5.96 -20.66 -9.83
CA ALA A 201 5.86 -21.48 -8.64
C ALA A 201 5.36 -20.65 -7.46
N ILE A 202 4.15 -20.96 -6.95
CA ILE A 202 3.59 -20.37 -5.74
C ILE A 202 4.31 -20.98 -4.54
N TRP A 203 4.86 -20.14 -3.66
CA TRP A 203 5.69 -20.56 -2.53
C TRP A 203 4.96 -20.72 -1.20
N VAL A 204 3.64 -20.84 -1.24
CA VAL A 204 2.78 -21.17 -0.08
C VAL A 204 1.95 -22.41 -0.37
N GLU A 205 1.39 -23.03 0.69
CA GLU A 205 0.48 -24.17 0.53
C GLU A 205 -0.79 -23.75 -0.23
N PRO A 206 -1.40 -24.66 -1.01
CA PRO A 206 -2.59 -24.36 -1.83
C PRO A 206 -3.75 -23.76 -1.04
N GLU A 207 -3.96 -24.20 0.19
CA GLU A 207 -5.05 -23.76 1.08
C GLU A 207 -4.76 -22.44 1.79
N THR A 208 -3.54 -21.89 1.60
CA THR A 208 -3.13 -20.65 2.26
C THR A 208 -4.00 -19.48 1.79
N LYS A 209 -4.75 -18.90 2.72
CA LYS A 209 -5.57 -17.71 2.48
C LYS A 209 -4.75 -16.46 2.75
N CYS A 210 -4.91 -15.44 1.91
CA CYS A 210 -4.28 -14.14 2.10
C CYS A 210 -5.31 -13.04 1.84
N PRO A 211 -5.59 -12.14 2.79
CA PRO A 211 -6.42 -10.98 2.51
C PRO A 211 -5.79 -10.10 1.44
N LEU A 212 -6.53 -9.83 0.37
CA LEU A 212 -6.09 -9.08 -0.80
C LEU A 212 -6.91 -7.81 -0.99
N ILE A 213 -6.28 -6.77 -1.54
CA ILE A 213 -6.96 -5.60 -2.09
C ILE A 213 -6.38 -5.30 -3.48
N TYR A 214 -7.25 -4.97 -4.42
CA TYR A 214 -6.78 -4.57 -5.74
C TYR A 214 -6.14 -3.18 -5.70
N PHE A 215 -5.06 -2.95 -6.47
CA PHE A 215 -4.29 -1.70 -6.38
C PHE A 215 -5.12 -0.45 -6.70
N LYS A 216 -6.13 -0.56 -7.57
CA LYS A 216 -7.07 0.54 -7.84
C LYS A 216 -7.93 0.85 -6.62
N ASP A 217 -8.45 -0.16 -5.93
CA ASP A 217 -9.16 0.02 -4.66
C ASP A 217 -8.25 0.59 -3.56
N ALA A 218 -7.01 0.12 -3.49
CA ALA A 218 -6.03 0.65 -2.52
C ALA A 218 -5.75 2.14 -2.75
N ALA A 219 -5.59 2.55 -4.00
CA ALA A 219 -5.40 3.96 -4.37
C ALA A 219 -6.66 4.80 -4.09
N LEU A 220 -7.85 4.28 -4.41
CA LEU A 220 -9.11 4.96 -4.08
C LEU A 220 -9.33 5.08 -2.57
N ALA A 221 -8.96 4.06 -1.80
CA ALA A 221 -9.13 4.06 -0.34
C ALA A 221 -8.41 5.24 0.32
N ILE A 222 -7.13 5.47 -0.02
CA ILE A 222 -6.36 6.56 0.61
C ILE A 222 -6.88 7.94 0.19
N ILE A 223 -7.37 8.08 -1.05
CA ILE A 223 -7.97 9.31 -1.54
C ILE A 223 -9.31 9.57 -0.83
N ARG A 224 -10.20 8.57 -0.76
CA ARG A 224 -11.48 8.68 -0.06
C ARG A 224 -11.31 8.98 1.43
N LEU A 225 -10.32 8.35 2.08
CA LEU A 225 -9.99 8.65 3.46
C LEU A 225 -9.52 10.10 3.62
N ALA A 226 -8.70 10.62 2.71
CA ALA A 226 -8.27 12.03 2.72
C ALA A 226 -9.45 12.99 2.59
N GLU A 227 -10.42 12.67 1.73
CA GLU A 227 -11.58 13.52 1.41
C GLU A 227 -12.70 13.45 2.45
N ALA A 228 -12.70 12.43 3.31
CA ALA A 228 -13.73 12.28 4.34
C ALA A 228 -13.73 13.49 5.31
N PRO A 229 -14.90 13.96 5.77
CA PRO A 229 -14.98 15.07 6.72
C PRO A 229 -14.21 14.75 8.00
N ILE A 230 -13.38 15.68 8.48
CA ILE A 230 -12.55 15.46 9.68
C ILE A 230 -13.39 15.13 10.92
N ALA A 231 -14.62 15.62 11.00
CA ALA A 231 -15.55 15.35 12.09
C ALA A 231 -15.97 13.87 12.17
N ASP A 232 -15.90 13.14 11.06
CA ASP A 232 -16.27 11.72 10.98
C ASP A 232 -15.08 10.82 11.31
N ILE A 233 -13.83 11.32 11.22
CA ILE A 233 -12.61 10.58 11.45
C ILE A 233 -12.27 10.49 12.93
N LYS A 234 -12.67 9.39 13.58
CA LYS A 234 -12.48 9.15 15.01
C LYS A 234 -11.42 8.11 15.32
N MET A 235 -11.40 7.01 14.52
CA MET A 235 -10.42 5.95 14.71
C MET A 235 -9.01 6.36 14.27
N VAL A 236 -8.86 7.22 13.28
CA VAL A 236 -7.61 7.77 12.74
C VAL A 236 -6.81 6.76 11.91
N ASN A 237 -6.49 5.57 12.42
CA ASN A 237 -5.82 4.50 11.68
C ASN A 237 -6.81 3.34 11.49
N TYR A 238 -7.17 3.08 10.24
CA TYR A 238 -8.23 2.14 9.88
C TYR A 238 -7.69 0.85 9.30
N VAL A 239 -8.17 -0.27 9.79
CA VAL A 239 -8.09 -1.55 9.08
C VAL A 239 -9.12 -1.53 7.95
N ILE A 240 -8.77 -2.05 6.79
CA ILE A 240 -9.70 -2.22 5.67
C ILE A 240 -9.65 -3.64 5.12
N ALA A 241 -10.82 -4.21 4.85
CA ALA A 241 -10.95 -5.41 4.05
C ALA A 241 -10.90 -5.04 2.56
N GLY A 242 -10.35 -5.94 1.77
CA GLY A 242 -10.36 -5.84 0.31
C GLY A 242 -11.32 -6.86 -0.31
N VAL A 243 -10.78 -7.67 -1.22
CA VAL A 243 -11.54 -8.70 -1.94
C VAL A 243 -12.14 -9.74 -0.98
N THR A 244 -13.44 -9.94 -1.07
CA THR A 244 -14.18 -10.89 -0.23
C THR A 244 -15.07 -11.82 -1.08
N PRO A 245 -15.19 -13.11 -0.70
CA PRO A 245 -14.47 -13.83 0.37
C PRO A 245 -12.96 -13.90 0.12
N VAL A 246 -12.16 -14.12 1.19
CA VAL A 246 -10.71 -14.22 1.08
C VAL A 246 -10.33 -15.49 0.30
N LEU A 247 -9.55 -15.31 -0.78
CA LEU A 247 -9.08 -16.40 -1.63
C LEU A 247 -7.95 -17.19 -0.97
N SER A 248 -7.97 -18.52 -1.17
CA SER A 248 -6.77 -19.35 -1.05
C SER A 248 -5.88 -19.18 -2.29
N ALA A 249 -4.61 -19.58 -2.16
CA ALA A 249 -3.67 -19.58 -3.28
C ALA A 249 -4.16 -20.47 -4.45
N GLN A 250 -4.82 -21.60 -4.12
CA GLN A 250 -5.40 -22.51 -5.11
C GLN A 250 -6.61 -21.90 -5.83
N GLU A 251 -7.49 -21.22 -5.09
CA GLU A 251 -8.64 -20.53 -5.68
C GLU A 251 -8.18 -19.43 -6.63
N LEU A 252 -7.20 -18.61 -6.23
CA LEU A 252 -6.60 -17.61 -7.11
C LEU A 252 -5.98 -18.25 -8.38
N ALA A 253 -5.19 -19.29 -8.20
CA ALA A 253 -4.60 -20.02 -9.34
C ALA A 253 -5.68 -20.62 -10.26
N GLY A 254 -6.80 -21.08 -9.71
CA GLY A 254 -7.97 -21.56 -10.47
C GLY A 254 -8.60 -20.47 -11.34
N ILE A 255 -8.82 -19.28 -10.76
CA ILE A 255 -9.35 -18.11 -11.49
C ILE A 255 -8.38 -17.72 -12.62
N VAL A 256 -7.08 -17.65 -12.34
CA VAL A 256 -6.05 -17.32 -13.34
C VAL A 256 -6.07 -18.34 -14.50
N LYS A 257 -6.07 -19.65 -14.21
CA LYS A 257 -6.12 -20.70 -15.24
C LYS A 257 -7.39 -20.65 -16.08
N ALA A 258 -8.51 -20.25 -15.51
CA ALA A 258 -9.76 -20.10 -16.24
C ALA A 258 -9.69 -18.95 -17.29
N ARG A 259 -8.91 -17.89 -17.03
CA ARG A 259 -8.71 -16.73 -17.93
C ARG A 259 -7.51 -16.91 -18.86
N VAL A 260 -6.47 -17.59 -18.37
CA VAL A 260 -5.25 -17.88 -19.12
C VAL A 260 -5.03 -19.39 -19.14
N PRO A 261 -5.70 -20.15 -20.07
CA PRO A 261 -5.65 -21.61 -20.07
C PRO A 261 -4.24 -22.19 -20.26
N ALA A 262 -3.32 -21.41 -20.85
CA ALA A 262 -1.92 -21.80 -21.04
C ALA A 262 -1.06 -21.58 -19.78
N ALA A 263 -1.59 -21.04 -18.68
CA ALA A 263 -0.84 -20.74 -17.47
C ALA A 263 -0.23 -22.00 -16.85
N GLN A 264 1.07 -21.95 -16.62
CA GLN A 264 1.85 -23.02 -16.00
C GLN A 264 2.10 -22.66 -14.53
N ILE A 265 1.19 -23.08 -13.65
CA ILE A 265 1.24 -22.77 -12.21
C ILE A 265 1.47 -24.07 -11.44
N GLU A 266 2.50 -24.07 -10.62
CA GLU A 266 2.82 -25.14 -9.66
C GLU A 266 2.88 -24.60 -8.23
N PHE A 267 2.85 -25.49 -7.24
CA PHE A 267 3.03 -25.14 -5.83
C PHE A 267 4.36 -25.71 -5.32
N LYS A 268 5.20 -24.83 -4.78
CA LYS A 268 6.50 -25.19 -4.14
C LYS A 268 6.60 -24.44 -2.80
N PRO A 269 5.87 -24.86 -1.77
CA PRO A 269 5.84 -24.17 -0.50
C PRO A 269 7.22 -24.01 0.12
N ASN A 270 7.52 -22.80 0.59
CA ASN A 270 8.68 -22.50 1.42
C ASN A 270 8.24 -22.45 2.89
N PRO A 271 8.77 -23.35 3.77
CA PRO A 271 8.30 -23.47 5.15
C PRO A 271 8.45 -22.18 5.98
N GLU A 272 9.51 -21.39 5.75
CA GLU A 272 9.73 -20.15 6.49
C GLU A 272 8.73 -19.08 6.07
N THR A 273 8.53 -18.91 4.76
CA THR A 273 7.54 -17.98 4.22
C THR A 273 6.12 -18.39 4.62
N GLN A 274 5.82 -19.69 4.56
CA GLN A 274 4.53 -20.24 4.99
C GLN A 274 4.21 -19.90 6.44
N LYS A 275 5.19 -20.01 7.33
CA LYS A 275 5.04 -19.64 8.75
C LYS A 275 4.71 -18.15 8.92
N VAL A 276 5.35 -17.28 8.16
CA VAL A 276 5.07 -15.83 8.19
C VAL A 276 3.67 -15.55 7.66
N VAL A 277 3.33 -16.07 6.47
CA VAL A 277 2.03 -15.83 5.84
C VAL A 277 0.90 -16.39 6.69
N GLY A 278 1.07 -17.58 7.28
CA GLY A 278 0.09 -18.19 8.17
C GLY A 278 -0.29 -17.32 9.37
N ASN A 279 0.61 -16.48 9.84
CA ASN A 279 0.34 -15.52 10.92
C ASN A 279 -0.34 -14.22 10.45
N LEU A 280 -0.58 -14.04 9.15
CA LEU A 280 -1.24 -12.87 8.57
C LEU A 280 -2.65 -13.15 8.04
N MET A 281 -3.14 -14.40 8.19
CA MET A 281 -4.36 -14.93 7.55
C MET A 281 -5.63 -14.79 8.39
N TRP A 282 -5.80 -13.67 9.05
CA TRP A 282 -6.97 -13.44 9.88
C TRP A 282 -8.12 -12.83 9.06
N PRO A 283 -9.38 -13.17 9.36
CA PRO A 283 -10.52 -12.39 8.90
C PRO A 283 -10.37 -10.94 9.32
N ILE A 284 -10.89 -10.01 8.52
CA ILE A 284 -10.81 -8.58 8.78
C ILE A 284 -12.23 -8.04 9.01
N ASP A 285 -12.41 -7.34 10.13
CA ASP A 285 -13.58 -6.50 10.38
C ASP A 285 -13.23 -5.03 10.15
N ASP A 286 -13.70 -4.49 9.04
CA ASP A 286 -13.54 -3.10 8.63
C ASP A 286 -14.80 -2.24 8.92
N GLY A 287 -15.63 -2.68 9.84
CA GLY A 287 -16.90 -2.05 10.17
C GLY A 287 -16.77 -0.58 10.56
N ILE A 288 -15.67 -0.18 11.21
CA ILE A 288 -15.40 1.21 11.57
C ILE A 288 -15.10 2.05 10.33
N ALA A 289 -14.26 1.57 9.43
CA ALA A 289 -13.96 2.25 8.16
C ALA A 289 -15.23 2.46 7.31
N ARG A 290 -16.08 1.43 7.22
CA ARG A 290 -17.39 1.53 6.55
C ARG A 290 -18.28 2.58 7.16
N LYS A 291 -18.32 2.64 8.49
CA LYS A 291 -19.19 3.56 9.24
C LYS A 291 -18.69 5.01 9.19
N GLU A 292 -17.39 5.24 9.37
CA GLU A 292 -16.85 6.58 9.56
C GLU A 292 -16.58 7.31 8.25
N TRP A 293 -16.14 6.61 7.18
CA TRP A 293 -15.83 7.25 5.92
C TRP A 293 -16.33 6.50 4.68
N GLY A 294 -17.26 5.56 4.87
CA GLY A 294 -17.96 4.91 3.77
C GLY A 294 -17.11 3.95 2.95
N TRP A 295 -16.08 3.33 3.57
CA TRP A 295 -15.23 2.38 2.88
C TRP A 295 -16.04 1.26 2.23
N LYS A 296 -15.72 0.97 0.98
CA LYS A 296 -16.27 -0.16 0.24
C LYS A 296 -15.26 -0.58 -0.82
N CYS A 297 -14.88 -1.85 -0.82
CA CYS A 297 -14.13 -2.47 -1.90
C CYS A 297 -15.02 -2.58 -3.14
N GLU A 298 -14.52 -2.19 -4.31
CA GLU A 298 -15.28 -2.20 -5.57
C GLU A 298 -15.00 -3.46 -6.40
N TYR A 299 -13.86 -4.12 -6.16
CA TYR A 299 -13.45 -5.31 -6.89
C TYR A 299 -13.72 -6.57 -6.07
N ASP A 300 -14.43 -7.51 -6.69
CA ASP A 300 -14.46 -8.91 -6.25
C ASP A 300 -13.30 -9.71 -6.88
N GLN A 301 -13.26 -11.00 -6.62
CA GLN A 301 -12.21 -11.90 -7.04
C GLN A 301 -12.04 -11.99 -8.55
N GLU A 302 -13.16 -12.16 -9.25
CA GLU A 302 -13.22 -12.34 -10.70
C GLU A 302 -12.85 -11.04 -11.40
N ARG A 303 -13.51 -9.95 -11.01
CA ARG A 303 -13.27 -8.61 -11.56
C ARG A 303 -11.84 -8.14 -11.34
N MET A 304 -11.22 -8.49 -10.21
CA MET A 304 -9.82 -8.17 -9.95
C MET A 304 -8.89 -8.83 -10.98
N VAL A 305 -9.07 -10.11 -11.27
CA VAL A 305 -8.22 -10.82 -12.24
C VAL A 305 -8.51 -10.34 -13.65
N ASP A 306 -9.79 -10.13 -14.01
CA ASP A 306 -10.18 -9.64 -15.32
C ASP A 306 -9.61 -8.23 -15.58
N ASP A 307 -9.70 -7.31 -14.63
CA ASP A 307 -9.17 -5.96 -14.78
C ASP A 307 -7.62 -5.96 -14.76
N PHE A 308 -6.98 -6.87 -14.02
CA PHE A 308 -5.52 -7.03 -14.04
C PHE A 308 -5.03 -7.41 -15.45
N ILE A 309 -5.70 -8.36 -16.11
CA ILE A 309 -5.39 -8.78 -17.48
C ILE A 309 -5.58 -7.60 -18.44
N ASN A 310 -6.75 -6.96 -18.38
CA ASN A 310 -7.07 -5.82 -19.23
C ASN A 310 -6.08 -4.66 -19.05
N GLU A 311 -5.65 -4.39 -17.82
CA GLU A 311 -4.69 -3.32 -17.51
C GLU A 311 -3.33 -3.60 -18.15
N MET A 312 -2.85 -4.85 -18.11
CA MET A 312 -1.58 -5.23 -18.74
C MET A 312 -1.68 -5.20 -20.28
N GLU A 313 -2.78 -5.63 -20.85
CA GLU A 313 -3.01 -5.60 -22.30
C GLU A 313 -3.16 -4.17 -22.84
N ALA A 314 -3.86 -3.32 -22.11
CA ALA A 314 -4.06 -1.91 -22.50
C ALA A 314 -2.79 -1.06 -22.36
N HIS A 315 -1.90 -1.42 -21.42
CA HIS A 315 -0.72 -0.62 -21.08
C HIS A 315 0.58 -1.45 -21.00
N PRO A 316 0.93 -2.23 -22.03
CA PRO A 316 2.06 -3.16 -21.96
C PRO A 316 3.39 -2.48 -21.67
N GLN A 317 3.60 -1.26 -22.14
CA GLN A 317 4.84 -0.50 -21.91
C GLN A 317 4.99 -0.04 -20.45
N ARG A 318 3.88 0.17 -19.74
CA ARG A 318 3.88 0.56 -18.32
C ARG A 318 4.38 -0.57 -17.43
N TYR A 319 4.12 -1.81 -17.81
CA TYR A 319 4.42 -3.02 -17.04
C TYR A 319 5.53 -3.91 -17.64
N ALA A 320 6.25 -3.40 -18.62
CA ALA A 320 7.38 -4.05 -19.26
C ALA A 320 8.60 -4.25 -18.32
#